data_25afa4c6c16ed6a3663a10435b8959cc
#
_entry.id   25afa4c6c16ed6a3663a10435b8959cc
#
_cell.length_a   1.000
_cell.length_b   1.000
_cell.length_c   1.000
_cell.angle_alpha   90.00
_cell.angle_beta   90.00
_cell.angle_gamma   90.00
#
_symmetry.space_group_name_H-M   'P 1'
#
loop_
_entity.id
_entity.type
_entity.pdbx_description
1 polymer ?
#
loop_
_entity_poly.entity_id
_entity_poly.type
_entity_poly.pdbx_seq_one_letter_code
_entity_poly.pdbx_strand_id
1 'polypeptide(L)'
;QLRLDRPPKQGFTYEILAQRSELLRLSADLLSNPSQRQSYELALLEGSSGLELSSNREVAGLLLLWESNASIQAFKLAKKALQPPQAPALGSGRESDLTLIAALSCRDASIDEQSARRYASGAELLQEGIQLLQRMGKLVEERKTLESDLETLLPYRILDLLSREKENEISHQEGLRLLEDFVNKRGGLEGKRHSEKIGGLNQNDFELFFLQIRKFLTAKEQSKLYINWYRRGSEDAGFLAAFALIASGFSNRNPELLQESRKYLRNININGFDAMPLIGCLDLLLGDVKQAESRFRSSSDEKLKDWLDNYPGETLGA
;
A
#
# COMPACT_ATOMS: atom_id res chain seq x y z
N GLN A 1 37.24 11.34 -11.74
CA GLN A 1 37.53 10.72 -13.06
C GLN A 1 36.61 9.53 -13.34
N LEU A 2 36.43 8.57 -12.40
CA LEU A 2 35.54 7.41 -12.58
C LEU A 2 34.08 7.75 -12.91
N ARG A 3 33.54 8.87 -12.34
CA ARG A 3 32.18 9.36 -12.67
C ARG A 3 32.09 10.03 -14.04
N LEU A 4 33.16 10.66 -14.50
CA LEU A 4 33.22 11.24 -15.87
C LEU A 4 33.15 10.14 -16.94
N ASP A 5 33.85 9.03 -16.70
CA ASP A 5 34.03 7.93 -17.66
C ASP A 5 32.79 6.99 -17.69
N ARG A 6 31.86 7.13 -16.74
CA ARG A 6 30.64 6.30 -16.66
C ARG A 6 29.39 7.18 -16.58
N PRO A 7 28.95 7.76 -17.70
CA PRO A 7 27.68 8.48 -17.75
C PRO A 7 26.51 7.52 -17.53
N PRO A 8 25.36 8.01 -17.04
CA PRO A 8 24.15 7.21 -16.93
C PRO A 8 23.78 6.62 -18.30
N LYS A 9 23.37 5.35 -18.31
CA LYS A 9 23.00 4.63 -19.54
C LYS A 9 21.55 4.88 -19.97
N GLN A 10 20.77 5.57 -19.17
CA GLN A 10 19.40 5.97 -19.47
C GLN A 10 19.40 6.96 -20.64
N GLY A 11 18.31 7.02 -21.39
CA GLY A 11 18.21 7.77 -22.65
C GLY A 11 18.24 9.29 -22.55
N PHE A 12 19.21 9.84 -21.83
CA PHE A 12 19.48 11.28 -21.74
C PHE A 12 20.05 11.84 -23.04
N THR A 13 19.78 13.11 -23.32
CA THR A 13 20.34 13.78 -24.47
C THR A 13 21.87 13.94 -24.37
N TYR A 14 22.55 13.99 -25.50
CA TYR A 14 23.99 14.20 -25.53
C TYR A 14 24.38 15.54 -24.88
N GLU A 15 23.53 16.55 -25.06
CA GLU A 15 23.73 17.90 -24.51
C GLU A 15 23.82 17.85 -22.96
N ILE A 16 22.88 17.21 -22.26
CA ILE A 16 22.91 17.15 -20.80
C ILE A 16 24.10 16.34 -20.28
N LEU A 17 24.49 15.28 -20.97
CA LEU A 17 25.65 14.48 -20.59
C LEU A 17 26.97 15.27 -20.74
N ALA A 18 27.09 16.13 -21.78
CA ALA A 18 28.20 17.04 -21.91
C ALA A 18 28.24 18.10 -20.82
N GLN A 19 27.12 18.74 -20.50
CA GLN A 19 26.99 19.71 -19.41
C GLN A 19 27.27 19.08 -18.04
N ARG A 20 26.81 17.84 -17.79
CA ARG A 20 27.15 17.07 -16.60
C ARG A 20 28.65 16.88 -16.44
N SER A 21 29.33 16.51 -17.52
CA SER A 21 30.79 16.31 -17.52
C SER A 21 31.54 17.62 -17.25
N GLU A 22 31.05 18.72 -17.78
CA GLU A 22 31.59 20.06 -17.50
C GLU A 22 31.41 20.46 -16.05
N LEU A 23 30.21 20.28 -15.46
CA LEU A 23 29.96 20.57 -14.06
C LEU A 23 30.83 19.72 -13.12
N LEU A 24 31.05 18.45 -13.44
CA LEU A 24 31.95 17.60 -12.64
C LEU A 24 33.42 18.12 -12.67
N ARG A 25 33.90 18.59 -13.84
CA ARG A 25 35.24 19.20 -13.94
C ARG A 25 35.33 20.50 -13.14
N LEU A 26 34.37 21.41 -13.32
CA LEU A 26 34.30 22.65 -12.56
C LEU A 26 34.27 22.41 -11.04
N SER A 27 33.49 21.44 -10.60
CA SER A 27 33.42 21.06 -9.19
C SER A 27 34.76 20.49 -8.68
N ALA A 28 35.40 19.66 -9.49
CA ALA A 28 36.71 19.10 -9.14
C ALA A 28 37.80 20.22 -9.02
N ASP A 29 37.82 21.13 -9.99
CA ASP A 29 38.78 22.24 -10.02
C ASP A 29 38.58 23.15 -8.77
N LEU A 30 37.34 23.51 -8.47
CA LEU A 30 36.98 24.35 -7.32
C LEU A 30 37.36 23.70 -5.99
N LEU A 31 37.02 22.43 -5.80
CA LEU A 31 37.26 21.73 -4.52
C LEU A 31 38.71 21.27 -4.32
N SER A 32 39.46 21.12 -5.43
CA SER A 32 40.90 20.79 -5.36
C SER A 32 41.80 21.96 -5.02
N ASN A 33 41.32 23.18 -5.23
CA ASN A 33 42.07 24.41 -4.89
C ASN A 33 41.70 24.87 -3.48
N PRO A 34 42.62 24.84 -2.49
CA PRO A 34 42.31 25.14 -1.09
C PRO A 34 41.70 26.53 -0.85
N SER A 35 42.17 27.56 -1.58
CA SER A 35 41.67 28.93 -1.42
C SER A 35 40.27 29.10 -2.02
N GLN A 36 39.99 28.52 -3.18
CA GLN A 36 38.67 28.53 -3.81
C GLN A 36 37.66 27.72 -3.02
N ARG A 37 38.08 26.56 -2.51
CA ARG A 37 37.25 25.73 -1.64
C ARG A 37 36.86 26.47 -0.37
N GLN A 38 37.82 27.16 0.30
CA GLN A 38 37.52 27.93 1.50
C GLN A 38 36.55 29.09 1.23
N SER A 39 36.72 29.80 0.13
CA SER A 39 35.80 30.87 -0.29
C SER A 39 34.41 30.32 -0.57
N TYR A 40 34.29 29.15 -1.22
CA TYR A 40 33.06 28.47 -1.49
C TYR A 40 32.33 27.99 -0.21
N GLU A 41 33.07 27.39 0.72
CA GLU A 41 32.54 26.95 2.02
C GLU A 41 32.01 28.14 2.85
N LEU A 42 32.74 29.29 2.86
CA LEU A 42 32.26 30.52 3.51
C LEU A 42 30.98 31.07 2.86
N ALA A 43 30.92 31.11 1.53
CA ALA A 43 29.73 31.54 0.82
C ALA A 43 28.49 30.67 1.12
N LEU A 44 28.67 29.36 1.28
CA LEU A 44 27.59 28.45 1.69
C LEU A 44 27.11 28.73 3.12
N LEU A 45 28.03 29.02 4.06
CA LEU A 45 27.67 29.35 5.45
C LEU A 45 26.92 30.69 5.55
N GLU A 46 27.23 31.66 4.68
CA GLU A 46 26.53 32.94 4.58
C GLU A 46 25.17 32.86 3.88
N GLY A 47 24.78 31.66 3.44
CA GLY A 47 23.48 31.42 2.77
C GLY A 47 23.43 31.91 1.32
N SER A 48 24.58 32.26 0.74
CA SER A 48 24.67 32.54 -0.70
C SER A 48 24.67 31.22 -1.49
N SER A 49 24.15 31.22 -2.69
CA SER A 49 24.09 30.01 -3.54
C SER A 49 25.47 29.54 -4.03
N GLY A 50 26.54 30.21 -3.66
CA GLY A 50 27.95 29.88 -3.94
C GLY A 50 28.35 29.67 -5.39
N LEU A 51 27.47 29.09 -6.17
CA LEU A 51 27.61 28.85 -7.61
C LEU A 51 26.28 29.21 -8.30
N GLU A 52 26.25 30.33 -9.02
CA GLU A 52 25.14 30.59 -9.93
C GLU A 52 25.26 29.67 -11.14
N LEU A 53 24.44 28.62 -11.16
CA LEU A 53 24.29 27.80 -12.35
C LEU A 53 23.45 28.56 -13.35
N SER A 54 24.01 28.78 -14.56
CA SER A 54 23.21 29.31 -15.67
C SER A 54 22.04 28.36 -15.96
N SER A 55 20.90 28.91 -16.37
CA SER A 55 19.67 28.15 -16.59
C SER A 55 19.82 26.96 -17.57
N ASN A 56 20.81 27.00 -18.44
CA ASN A 56 21.14 25.89 -19.35
C ASN A 56 21.86 24.72 -18.65
N ARG A 57 22.51 24.94 -17.50
CA ARG A 57 23.20 23.89 -16.72
C ARG A 57 22.37 23.33 -15.56
N GLU A 58 21.21 23.89 -15.32
CA GLU A 58 20.33 23.51 -14.20
C GLU A 58 19.93 22.03 -14.30
N VAL A 59 19.58 21.55 -15.50
CA VAL A 59 19.16 20.16 -15.71
C VAL A 59 20.29 19.17 -15.46
N ALA A 60 21.52 19.54 -15.87
CA ALA A 60 22.70 18.74 -15.59
C ALA A 60 23.03 18.72 -14.08
N GLY A 61 22.76 19.83 -13.36
CA GLY A 61 22.86 19.89 -11.90
C GLY A 61 21.86 18.94 -11.24
N LEU A 62 20.62 18.87 -11.73
CA LEU A 62 19.62 17.92 -11.23
C LEU A 62 20.02 16.48 -11.47
N LEU A 63 20.64 16.19 -12.62
CA LEU A 63 21.17 14.87 -12.92
C LEU A 63 22.25 14.46 -11.91
N LEU A 64 23.19 15.37 -11.59
CA LEU A 64 24.23 15.14 -10.58
C LEU A 64 23.64 14.98 -9.16
N LEU A 65 22.60 15.72 -8.85
CA LEU A 65 21.89 15.61 -7.58
C LEU A 65 21.25 14.22 -7.43
N TRP A 66 20.60 13.71 -8.50
CA TRP A 66 20.09 12.35 -8.52
C TRP A 66 21.20 11.30 -8.38
N GLU A 67 22.31 11.43 -9.12
CA GLU A 67 23.47 10.54 -9.02
C GLU A 67 24.15 10.55 -7.63
N SER A 68 23.94 11.62 -6.84
CA SER A 68 24.43 11.72 -5.48
C SER A 68 23.49 11.11 -4.42
N ASN A 69 22.44 10.40 -4.86
CA ASN A 69 21.38 9.82 -4.04
C ASN A 69 20.51 10.85 -3.31
N ALA A 70 20.46 12.09 -3.78
CA ALA A 70 19.52 13.11 -3.30
C ALA A 70 18.20 13.05 -4.09
N SER A 71 17.64 11.83 -4.22
CA SER A 71 16.54 11.50 -5.13
C SER A 71 15.28 12.33 -4.88
N ILE A 72 14.90 12.54 -3.62
CA ILE A 72 13.73 13.35 -3.23
C ILE A 72 13.87 14.80 -3.67
N GLN A 73 15.06 15.37 -3.53
CA GLN A 73 15.34 16.75 -3.92
C GLN A 73 15.36 16.89 -5.44
N ALA A 74 16.02 15.95 -6.14
CA ALA A 74 16.04 15.90 -7.59
C ALA A 74 14.62 15.82 -8.17
N PHE A 75 13.76 14.97 -7.62
CA PHE A 75 12.37 14.85 -8.03
C PHE A 75 11.58 16.15 -7.83
N LYS A 76 11.65 16.75 -6.63
CA LYS A 76 10.93 17.99 -6.32
C LYS A 76 11.33 19.14 -7.24
N LEU A 77 12.62 19.29 -7.49
CA LEU A 77 13.14 20.35 -8.35
C LEU A 77 12.82 20.10 -9.83
N ALA A 78 12.95 18.86 -10.32
CA ALA A 78 12.56 18.50 -11.68
C ALA A 78 11.05 18.71 -11.91
N LYS A 79 10.21 18.29 -10.97
CA LYS A 79 8.76 18.53 -11.00
C LYS A 79 8.45 20.03 -11.06
N LYS A 80 9.14 20.87 -10.27
CA LYS A 80 8.96 22.32 -10.27
C LYS A 80 9.40 22.93 -11.62
N ALA A 81 10.54 22.50 -12.17
CA ALA A 81 11.05 22.97 -13.45
C ALA A 81 10.16 22.60 -14.65
N LEU A 82 9.31 21.58 -14.52
CA LEU A 82 8.30 21.18 -15.51
C LEU A 82 6.95 21.93 -15.35
N GLN A 83 6.83 22.84 -14.38
CA GLN A 83 5.62 23.65 -14.17
C GLN A 83 5.78 25.07 -14.72
N PRO A 84 4.71 25.69 -15.25
CA PRO A 84 4.73 27.11 -15.59
C PRO A 84 5.08 27.98 -14.36
N PRO A 85 5.80 29.11 -14.53
CA PRO A 85 6.28 29.67 -15.80
C PRO A 85 7.62 29.11 -16.28
N GLN A 86 8.25 28.19 -15.54
CA GLN A 86 9.61 27.69 -15.82
C GLN A 86 9.65 26.53 -16.80
N ALA A 87 8.47 26.02 -17.19
CA ALA A 87 8.37 24.85 -18.06
C ALA A 87 9.10 25.10 -19.39
N PRO A 88 9.96 24.15 -19.83
CA PRO A 88 10.61 24.24 -21.12
C PRO A 88 9.59 24.09 -22.27
N ALA A 89 10.01 24.47 -23.48
CA ALA A 89 9.18 24.28 -24.64
C ALA A 89 8.83 22.80 -24.87
N LEU A 90 7.58 22.53 -25.21
CA LEU A 90 7.09 21.18 -25.48
C LEU A 90 7.90 20.52 -26.61
N GLY A 91 8.32 19.29 -26.43
CA GLY A 91 9.11 18.54 -27.38
C GLY A 91 10.61 18.87 -27.40
N SER A 92 11.07 19.79 -26.55
CA SER A 92 12.51 20.08 -26.43
C SER A 92 13.28 18.95 -25.75
N GLY A 93 14.58 18.85 -26.01
CA GLY A 93 15.47 17.93 -25.28
C GLY A 93 15.48 18.19 -23.79
N ARG A 94 15.45 19.45 -23.36
CA ARG A 94 15.37 19.85 -21.96
C ARG A 94 14.10 19.32 -21.26
N GLU A 95 12.95 19.39 -21.93
CA GLU A 95 11.71 18.81 -21.39
C GLU A 95 11.83 17.30 -21.22
N SER A 96 12.40 16.61 -22.23
CA SER A 96 12.58 15.16 -22.20
C SER A 96 13.52 14.73 -21.08
N ASP A 97 14.66 15.41 -20.92
CA ASP A 97 15.63 15.12 -19.86
C ASP A 97 15.06 15.39 -18.46
N LEU A 98 14.38 16.51 -18.25
CA LEU A 98 13.70 16.81 -16.98
C LEU A 98 12.64 15.77 -16.62
N THR A 99 11.86 15.33 -17.62
CA THR A 99 10.84 14.31 -17.44
C THR A 99 11.46 12.97 -17.06
N LEU A 100 12.59 12.61 -17.68
CA LEU A 100 13.32 11.39 -17.35
C LEU A 100 13.95 11.45 -15.95
N ILE A 101 14.57 12.59 -15.58
CA ILE A 101 15.10 12.80 -14.21
C ILE A 101 13.96 12.67 -13.19
N ALA A 102 12.81 13.28 -13.46
CA ALA A 102 11.67 13.20 -12.54
C ALA A 102 11.19 11.75 -12.37
N ALA A 103 11.13 10.96 -13.45
CA ALA A 103 10.72 9.56 -13.37
C ALA A 103 11.70 8.71 -12.56
N LEU A 104 13.00 8.81 -12.86
CA LEU A 104 14.04 8.03 -12.19
C LEU A 104 14.20 8.44 -10.72
N SER A 105 14.27 9.74 -10.44
CA SER A 105 14.42 10.24 -9.07
C SER A 105 13.19 9.97 -8.20
N CYS A 106 11.99 10.01 -8.75
CA CYS A 106 10.75 9.62 -8.08
C CYS A 106 10.80 8.16 -7.64
N ARG A 107 11.23 7.27 -8.53
CA ARG A 107 11.36 5.84 -8.25
C ARG A 107 12.36 5.57 -7.13
N ASP A 108 13.57 6.14 -7.26
CA ASP A 108 14.62 5.97 -6.24
C ASP A 108 14.22 6.58 -4.90
N ALA A 109 13.59 7.75 -4.88
CA ALA A 109 13.05 8.35 -3.67
C ALA A 109 11.98 7.46 -3.01
N SER A 110 11.14 6.78 -3.79
CA SER A 110 10.20 5.80 -3.27
C SER A 110 10.89 4.61 -2.63
N ILE A 111 11.99 4.11 -3.23
CA ILE A 111 12.79 3.02 -2.68
C ILE A 111 13.43 3.42 -1.35
N ASP A 112 13.92 4.67 -1.24
CA ASP A 112 14.47 5.22 0.00
C ASP A 112 13.41 5.26 1.11
N GLU A 113 12.19 5.72 0.80
CA GLU A 113 11.06 5.72 1.74
C GLU A 113 10.66 4.30 2.17
N GLN A 114 10.63 3.35 1.24
CA GLN A 114 10.37 1.93 1.52
C GLN A 114 11.43 1.33 2.45
N SER A 115 12.70 1.64 2.21
CA SER A 115 13.83 1.19 3.04
C SER A 115 13.71 1.72 4.47
N ALA A 116 13.12 2.90 4.64
CA ALA A 116 12.79 3.50 5.92
C ALA A 116 11.41 3.04 6.47
N ARG A 117 10.75 2.06 5.84
CA ARG A 117 9.42 1.52 6.17
C ARG A 117 8.28 2.56 6.12
N ARG A 118 8.45 3.63 5.37
CA ARG A 118 7.43 4.66 5.13
C ARG A 118 6.71 4.38 3.81
N TYR A 119 5.97 3.27 3.76
CA TYR A 119 5.38 2.76 2.52
C TYR A 119 4.30 3.67 1.93
N ALA A 120 3.53 4.36 2.77
CA ALA A 120 2.55 5.34 2.31
C ALA A 120 3.22 6.52 1.59
N SER A 121 4.30 7.08 2.16
CA SER A 121 5.07 8.16 1.54
C SER A 121 5.74 7.71 0.24
N GLY A 122 6.28 6.48 0.20
CA GLY A 122 6.82 5.89 -1.03
C GLY A 122 5.76 5.76 -2.13
N ALA A 123 4.55 5.33 -1.77
CA ALA A 123 3.43 5.24 -2.71
C ALA A 123 2.94 6.60 -3.21
N GLU A 124 2.93 7.63 -2.37
CA GLU A 124 2.61 9.02 -2.76
C GLU A 124 3.59 9.53 -3.81
N LEU A 125 4.89 9.31 -3.61
CA LEU A 125 5.92 9.69 -4.59
C LEU A 125 5.69 9.00 -5.94
N LEU A 126 5.42 7.68 -5.95
CA LEU A 126 5.11 6.96 -7.19
C LEU A 126 3.85 7.51 -7.87
N GLN A 127 2.79 7.80 -7.11
CA GLN A 127 1.57 8.38 -7.66
C GLN A 127 1.81 9.76 -8.28
N GLU A 128 2.60 10.63 -7.63
CA GLU A 128 2.99 11.92 -8.18
C GLU A 128 3.78 11.78 -9.47
N GLY A 129 4.73 10.83 -9.52
CA GLY A 129 5.51 10.52 -10.73
C GLY A 129 4.63 10.04 -11.88
N ILE A 130 3.73 9.09 -11.62
CA ILE A 130 2.78 8.57 -12.61
C ILE A 130 1.90 9.70 -13.16
N GLN A 131 1.33 10.55 -12.30
CA GLN A 131 0.51 11.70 -12.72
C GLN A 131 1.31 12.69 -13.57
N LEU A 132 2.59 12.93 -13.23
CA LEU A 132 3.47 13.78 -14.02
C LEU A 132 3.68 13.19 -15.41
N LEU A 133 4.05 11.91 -15.51
CA LEU A 133 4.28 11.24 -16.80
C LEU A 133 3.01 11.14 -17.64
N GLN A 134 1.84 10.95 -17.02
CA GLN A 134 0.56 11.00 -17.73
C GLN A 134 0.30 12.37 -18.36
N ARG A 135 0.54 13.46 -17.63
CA ARG A 135 0.39 14.84 -18.14
C ARG A 135 1.38 15.15 -19.28
N MET A 136 2.61 14.65 -19.14
CA MET A 136 3.64 14.85 -20.17
C MET A 136 3.40 14.00 -21.43
N GLY A 137 2.64 12.90 -21.32
CA GLY A 137 2.35 12.00 -22.45
C GLY A 137 3.56 11.26 -23.00
N LYS A 138 4.64 11.20 -22.24
CA LYS A 138 5.95 10.61 -22.62
C LYS A 138 6.35 9.50 -21.66
N LEU A 139 7.43 8.78 -22.00
CA LEU A 139 8.06 7.76 -21.17
C LEU A 139 7.06 6.69 -20.71
N VAL A 140 6.38 6.06 -21.65
CA VAL A 140 5.32 5.07 -21.39
C VAL A 140 5.86 3.87 -20.60
N GLU A 141 7.08 3.42 -20.90
CA GLU A 141 7.68 2.26 -20.23
C GLU A 141 8.08 2.59 -18.79
N GLU A 142 8.64 3.77 -18.56
CA GLU A 142 8.94 4.26 -17.21
C GLU A 142 7.66 4.41 -16.39
N ARG A 143 6.59 4.93 -16.99
CA ARG A 143 5.29 5.02 -16.34
C ARG A 143 4.76 3.65 -15.94
N LYS A 144 4.79 2.66 -16.85
CA LYS A 144 4.39 1.28 -16.53
C LYS A 144 5.21 0.69 -15.39
N THR A 145 6.50 1.00 -15.36
CA THR A 145 7.39 0.56 -14.28
C THR A 145 6.94 1.16 -12.94
N LEU A 146 6.66 2.47 -12.87
CA LEU A 146 6.14 3.11 -11.66
C LEU A 146 4.77 2.56 -11.25
N GLU A 147 3.89 2.29 -12.22
CA GLU A 147 2.57 1.67 -11.98
C GLU A 147 2.71 0.26 -11.38
N SER A 148 3.64 -0.55 -11.90
CA SER A 148 3.97 -1.89 -11.38
C SER A 148 4.58 -1.83 -9.97
N ASP A 149 5.51 -0.90 -9.74
CA ASP A 149 6.11 -0.68 -8.42
C ASP A 149 5.05 -0.26 -7.40
N LEU A 150 4.13 0.64 -7.78
CA LEU A 150 3.00 1.08 -6.93
C LEU A 150 2.04 -0.08 -6.60
N GLU A 151 1.76 -0.95 -7.57
CA GLU A 151 0.92 -2.13 -7.34
C GLU A 151 1.58 -3.11 -6.39
N THR A 152 2.87 -3.38 -6.55
CA THR A 152 3.65 -4.25 -5.66
C THR A 152 3.74 -3.69 -4.24
N LEU A 153 3.74 -2.37 -4.11
CA LEU A 153 3.80 -1.68 -2.82
C LEU A 153 2.45 -1.66 -2.08
N LEU A 154 1.35 -1.93 -2.77
CA LEU A 154 -0.01 -1.77 -2.23
C LEU A 154 -0.26 -2.51 -0.91
N PRO A 155 0.11 -3.80 -0.71
CA PRO A 155 -0.10 -4.48 0.57
C PRO A 155 0.63 -3.82 1.74
N TYR A 156 1.86 -3.38 1.51
CA TYR A 156 2.67 -2.69 2.52
C TYR A 156 2.11 -1.31 2.85
N ARG A 157 1.59 -0.59 1.84
CA ARG A 157 0.88 0.69 2.03
C ARG A 157 -0.37 0.52 2.89
N ILE A 158 -1.18 -0.50 2.62
CA ILE A 158 -2.38 -0.81 3.41
C ILE A 158 -1.99 -1.07 4.87
N LEU A 159 -0.95 -1.89 5.09
CA LEU A 159 -0.46 -2.20 6.42
C LEU A 159 0.05 -0.96 7.16
N ASP A 160 0.85 -0.11 6.49
CA ASP A 160 1.36 1.14 7.05
C ASP A 160 0.21 2.08 7.46
N LEU A 161 -0.79 2.28 6.60
CA LEU A 161 -1.93 3.17 6.88
C LEU A 161 -2.81 2.66 8.03
N LEU A 162 -3.07 1.34 8.10
CA LEU A 162 -3.94 0.75 9.12
C LEU A 162 -3.25 0.55 10.47
N SER A 163 -1.91 0.41 10.48
CA SER A 163 -1.12 0.23 11.70
C SER A 163 -0.82 1.52 12.45
N ARG A 164 -1.06 2.68 11.84
CA ARG A 164 -0.85 3.99 12.48
C ARG A 164 -1.83 4.19 13.62
N GLU A 165 -1.41 5.00 14.60
CA GLU A 165 -2.26 5.34 15.73
C GLU A 165 -3.58 5.96 15.25
N LYS A 166 -4.68 5.65 15.96
CA LYS A 166 -6.06 6.02 15.57
C LYS A 166 -6.33 7.54 15.51
N GLU A 167 -5.38 8.36 15.93
CA GLU A 167 -5.48 9.82 15.82
C GLU A 167 -5.50 10.33 14.38
N ASN A 168 -5.03 9.53 13.42
CA ASN A 168 -5.09 9.86 12.00
C ASN A 168 -6.23 9.10 11.30
N GLU A 169 -7.47 9.49 11.57
CA GLU A 169 -8.66 8.87 11.01
C GLU A 169 -8.68 8.88 9.46
N ILE A 170 -8.15 9.93 8.83
CA ILE A 170 -8.09 10.05 7.36
C ILE A 170 -7.22 8.93 6.76
N SER A 171 -6.03 8.70 7.31
CA SER A 171 -5.13 7.63 6.87
C SER A 171 -5.74 6.25 7.08
N HIS A 172 -6.41 6.04 8.21
CA HIS A 172 -7.08 4.78 8.52
C HIS A 172 -8.23 4.50 7.54
N GLN A 173 -9.07 5.49 7.23
CA GLN A 173 -10.16 5.37 6.25
C GLN A 173 -9.62 5.10 4.84
N GLU A 174 -8.53 5.73 4.45
CA GLU A 174 -7.85 5.41 3.17
C GLU A 174 -7.34 3.97 3.15
N GLY A 175 -6.71 3.49 4.23
CA GLY A 175 -6.28 2.11 4.39
C GLY A 175 -7.43 1.11 4.23
N LEU A 176 -8.58 1.38 4.85
CA LEU A 176 -9.79 0.56 4.72
C LEU A 176 -10.29 0.52 3.27
N ARG A 177 -10.34 1.67 2.59
CA ARG A 177 -10.76 1.76 1.19
C ARG A 177 -9.82 0.97 0.28
N LEU A 178 -8.51 1.14 0.45
CA LEU A 178 -7.52 0.41 -0.34
C LEU A 178 -7.60 -1.10 -0.09
N LEU A 179 -7.85 -1.54 1.15
CA LEU A 179 -8.04 -2.94 1.48
C LEU A 179 -9.31 -3.51 0.80
N GLU A 180 -10.41 -2.76 0.83
CA GLU A 180 -11.65 -3.16 0.16
C GLU A 180 -11.44 -3.32 -1.35
N ASP A 181 -10.80 -2.33 -2.00
CA ASP A 181 -10.50 -2.37 -3.42
C ASP A 181 -9.54 -3.52 -3.78
N PHE A 182 -8.54 -3.77 -2.94
CA PHE A 182 -7.57 -4.84 -3.14
C PHE A 182 -8.23 -6.23 -3.11
N VAL A 183 -9.06 -6.50 -2.10
CA VAL A 183 -9.80 -7.77 -2.01
C VAL A 183 -10.79 -7.93 -3.16
N ASN A 184 -11.48 -6.86 -3.57
CA ASN A 184 -12.39 -6.89 -4.70
C ASN A 184 -11.67 -7.20 -6.03
N LYS A 185 -10.49 -6.62 -6.28
CA LYS A 185 -9.67 -6.91 -7.46
C LYS A 185 -9.25 -8.38 -7.51
N ARG A 186 -8.92 -8.99 -6.36
CA ARG A 186 -8.57 -10.41 -6.25
C ARG A 186 -9.76 -11.34 -6.52
N GLY A 187 -10.98 -10.85 -6.48
CA GLY A 187 -12.20 -11.66 -6.60
C GLY A 187 -12.62 -12.31 -5.28
N GLY A 188 -12.40 -11.62 -4.17
CA GLY A 188 -12.71 -12.07 -2.82
C GLY A 188 -11.50 -12.52 -2.02
N LEU A 189 -11.73 -13.03 -0.83
CA LEU A 189 -10.69 -13.56 0.06
C LEU A 189 -10.07 -14.84 -0.52
N GLU A 190 -10.83 -15.62 -1.26
CA GLU A 190 -10.44 -16.86 -1.92
C GLU A 190 -9.56 -16.64 -3.16
N GLY A 191 -9.44 -15.40 -3.63
CA GLY A 191 -8.64 -15.08 -4.80
C GLY A 191 -9.16 -15.75 -6.08
N LYS A 192 -10.48 -15.68 -6.35
CA LYS A 192 -11.14 -16.33 -7.52
C LYS A 192 -10.58 -15.87 -8.89
N ARG A 193 -9.87 -14.74 -8.94
CA ARG A 193 -9.17 -14.23 -10.13
C ARG A 193 -7.70 -14.64 -10.12
N HIS A 194 -7.44 -15.92 -10.22
CA HIS A 194 -6.12 -16.55 -10.04
C HIS A 194 -5.05 -16.20 -11.10
N SER A 195 -5.38 -15.54 -12.19
CA SER A 195 -4.46 -15.37 -13.32
C SER A 195 -3.38 -14.31 -13.12
N GLU A 196 -3.51 -13.45 -12.13
CA GLU A 196 -2.57 -12.36 -11.89
C GLU A 196 -2.23 -12.23 -10.40
N LYS A 197 -0.94 -12.14 -10.09
CA LYS A 197 -0.46 -11.81 -8.74
C LYS A 197 -0.76 -10.35 -8.43
N ILE A 198 -1.97 -10.08 -7.95
CA ILE A 198 -2.39 -8.72 -7.60
C ILE A 198 -1.63 -8.28 -6.34
N GLY A 199 -0.94 -7.15 -6.42
CA GLY A 199 -0.08 -6.65 -5.34
C GLY A 199 1.14 -7.55 -5.05
N GLY A 200 1.57 -8.37 -6.03
CA GLY A 200 2.71 -9.27 -5.88
C GLY A 200 2.48 -10.47 -4.94
N LEU A 201 1.28 -10.61 -4.34
CA LEU A 201 0.97 -11.67 -3.38
C LEU A 201 0.30 -12.86 -4.04
N ASN A 202 0.82 -14.07 -3.77
CA ASN A 202 0.07 -15.30 -4.00
C ASN A 202 -0.99 -15.52 -2.92
N GLN A 203 -1.79 -16.58 -2.98
CA GLN A 203 -2.88 -16.81 -2.02
C GLN A 203 -2.36 -16.99 -0.58
N ASN A 204 -1.32 -17.79 -0.38
CA ASN A 204 -0.76 -18.03 0.95
C ASN A 204 -0.18 -16.75 1.57
N ASP A 205 0.56 -15.96 0.78
CA ASP A 205 1.11 -14.68 1.23
C ASP A 205 -0.01 -13.68 1.56
N PHE A 206 -1.10 -13.69 0.77
CA PHE A 206 -2.27 -12.87 1.05
C PHE A 206 -2.96 -13.27 2.36
N GLU A 207 -3.11 -14.55 2.64
CA GLU A 207 -3.70 -15.03 3.89
C GLU A 207 -2.88 -14.58 5.11
N LEU A 208 -1.54 -14.69 5.03
CA LEU A 208 -0.65 -14.18 6.07
C LEU A 208 -0.76 -12.66 6.25
N PHE A 209 -0.78 -11.92 5.15
CA PHE A 209 -1.00 -10.48 5.16
C PHE A 209 -2.34 -10.14 5.80
N PHE A 210 -3.41 -10.83 5.41
CA PHE A 210 -4.76 -10.58 5.91
C PHE A 210 -4.89 -10.88 7.41
N LEU A 211 -4.24 -11.94 7.90
CA LEU A 211 -4.17 -12.24 9.34
C LEU A 211 -3.51 -11.10 10.14
N GLN A 212 -2.51 -10.43 9.57
CA GLN A 212 -1.90 -9.27 10.22
C GLN A 212 -2.83 -8.06 10.20
N ILE A 213 -3.45 -7.76 9.06
CA ILE A 213 -4.38 -6.62 8.89
C ILE A 213 -5.54 -6.69 9.87
N ARG A 214 -6.12 -7.87 10.09
CA ARG A 214 -7.25 -8.05 11.01
C ARG A 214 -7.00 -7.53 12.42
N LYS A 215 -5.76 -7.49 12.87
CA LYS A 215 -5.38 -7.00 14.22
C LYS A 215 -5.60 -5.49 14.37
N PHE A 216 -5.60 -4.75 13.27
CA PHE A 216 -5.77 -3.30 13.24
C PHE A 216 -7.22 -2.88 12.99
N LEU A 217 -8.11 -3.83 12.69
CA LEU A 217 -9.52 -3.59 12.41
C LEU A 217 -10.38 -3.82 13.64
N THR A 218 -11.27 -2.89 13.93
CA THR A 218 -12.32 -3.08 14.94
C THR A 218 -13.33 -4.12 14.47
N ALA A 219 -14.06 -4.75 15.40
CA ALA A 219 -15.12 -5.72 15.07
C ALA A 219 -16.19 -5.10 14.15
N LYS A 220 -16.50 -3.81 14.31
CA LYS A 220 -17.45 -3.08 13.47
C LYS A 220 -16.92 -2.90 12.03
N GLU A 221 -15.66 -2.57 11.86
CA GLU A 221 -15.02 -2.45 10.53
C GLU A 221 -14.92 -3.82 9.86
N GLN A 222 -14.52 -4.85 10.60
CA GLN A 222 -14.47 -6.23 10.12
C GLN A 222 -15.85 -6.68 9.62
N SER A 223 -16.91 -6.51 10.41
CA SER A 223 -18.26 -6.91 10.01
C SER A 223 -18.70 -6.17 8.74
N LYS A 224 -18.46 -4.86 8.64
CA LYS A 224 -18.81 -4.06 7.45
C LYS A 224 -18.08 -4.55 6.19
N LEU A 225 -16.76 -4.75 6.26
CA LEU A 225 -15.95 -5.21 5.14
C LEU A 225 -16.37 -6.63 4.70
N TYR A 226 -16.49 -7.55 5.65
CA TYR A 226 -16.83 -8.96 5.35
C TYR A 226 -18.22 -9.10 4.76
N ILE A 227 -19.21 -8.36 5.25
CA ILE A 227 -20.57 -8.31 4.67
C ILE A 227 -20.51 -7.79 3.23
N ASN A 228 -19.75 -6.73 2.97
CA ASN A 228 -19.61 -6.18 1.62
C ASN A 228 -18.95 -7.18 0.67
N TRP A 229 -17.90 -7.87 1.09
CA TRP A 229 -17.23 -8.88 0.26
C TRP A 229 -18.11 -10.12 0.03
N TYR A 230 -18.85 -10.55 1.04
CA TYR A 230 -19.83 -11.64 0.90
C TYR A 230 -20.92 -11.30 -0.13
N ARG A 231 -21.48 -10.09 -0.06
CA ARG A 231 -22.45 -9.61 -1.05
C ARG A 231 -21.90 -9.57 -2.46
N ARG A 232 -20.60 -9.48 -2.63
CA ARG A 232 -19.88 -9.52 -3.92
C ARG A 232 -19.44 -10.94 -4.32
N GLY A 233 -19.83 -11.95 -3.56
CA GLY A 233 -19.62 -13.36 -3.89
C GLY A 233 -18.40 -14.04 -3.26
N SER A 234 -17.78 -13.44 -2.23
CA SER A 234 -16.75 -14.10 -1.42
C SER A 234 -17.43 -14.94 -0.33
N GLU A 235 -17.33 -16.26 -0.42
CA GLU A 235 -17.96 -17.19 0.55
C GLU A 235 -17.22 -17.18 1.89
N ASP A 236 -15.89 -17.15 1.89
CA ASP A 236 -15.07 -17.06 3.11
C ASP A 236 -15.38 -15.78 3.88
N ALA A 237 -15.69 -14.70 3.20
CA ALA A 237 -16.10 -13.46 3.83
C ALA A 237 -17.42 -13.60 4.61
N GLY A 238 -18.33 -14.44 4.14
CA GLY A 238 -19.59 -14.74 4.85
C GLY A 238 -19.35 -15.40 6.20
N PHE A 239 -18.42 -16.36 6.24
CA PHE A 239 -18.00 -17.01 7.48
C PHE A 239 -17.37 -16.00 8.47
N LEU A 240 -16.43 -15.19 7.99
CA LEU A 240 -15.79 -14.16 8.80
C LEU A 240 -16.78 -13.08 9.26
N ALA A 241 -17.77 -12.73 8.44
CA ALA A 241 -18.83 -11.80 8.80
C ALA A 241 -19.67 -12.34 9.99
N ALA A 242 -20.00 -13.63 9.97
CA ALA A 242 -20.71 -14.24 11.10
C ALA A 242 -19.94 -14.07 12.41
N PHE A 243 -18.64 -14.38 12.44
CA PHE A 243 -17.83 -14.23 13.64
C PHE A 243 -17.66 -12.77 14.09
N ALA A 244 -17.47 -11.84 13.14
CA ALA A 244 -17.36 -10.43 13.47
C ALA A 244 -18.68 -9.88 14.07
N LEU A 245 -19.83 -10.33 13.56
CA LEU A 245 -21.15 -10.01 14.09
C LEU A 245 -21.35 -10.61 15.48
N ILE A 246 -20.92 -11.86 15.72
CA ILE A 246 -20.98 -12.50 17.06
C ILE A 246 -20.16 -11.69 18.06
N ALA A 247 -18.91 -11.39 17.72
CA ALA A 247 -18.02 -10.62 18.58
C ALA A 247 -18.60 -9.24 18.89
N SER A 248 -19.12 -8.55 17.90
CA SER A 248 -19.73 -7.24 18.04
C SER A 248 -21.04 -7.30 18.85
N GLY A 249 -21.90 -8.29 18.57
CA GLY A 249 -23.17 -8.50 19.26
C GLY A 249 -22.98 -8.83 20.74
N PHE A 250 -22.03 -9.71 21.04
CA PHE A 250 -21.68 -10.06 22.42
C PHE A 250 -21.10 -8.87 23.20
N SER A 251 -20.09 -8.20 22.63
CA SER A 251 -19.42 -7.06 23.28
C SER A 251 -20.37 -5.88 23.53
N ASN A 252 -21.29 -5.62 22.61
CA ASN A 252 -22.24 -4.52 22.70
C ASN A 252 -23.59 -4.92 23.31
N ARG A 253 -23.75 -6.17 23.74
CA ARG A 253 -25.03 -6.74 24.24
C ARG A 253 -26.18 -6.51 23.26
N ASN A 254 -25.92 -6.64 21.97
CA ASN A 254 -26.90 -6.44 20.91
C ASN A 254 -27.37 -7.77 20.30
N PRO A 255 -28.56 -8.28 20.68
CA PRO A 255 -29.07 -9.56 20.21
C PRO A 255 -29.41 -9.54 18.72
N GLU A 256 -29.67 -8.39 18.10
CA GLU A 256 -29.99 -8.30 16.68
C GLU A 256 -28.79 -8.71 15.83
N LEU A 257 -27.57 -8.33 16.23
CA LEU A 257 -26.33 -8.73 15.54
C LEU A 257 -26.10 -10.25 15.65
N LEU A 258 -26.45 -10.87 16.78
CA LEU A 258 -26.39 -12.32 16.96
C LEU A 258 -27.41 -13.04 16.06
N GLN A 259 -28.63 -12.50 15.93
CA GLN A 259 -29.64 -13.02 15.01
C GLN A 259 -29.20 -12.86 13.54
N GLU A 260 -28.57 -11.73 13.18
CA GLU A 260 -28.03 -11.51 11.85
C GLU A 260 -26.90 -12.50 11.54
N SER A 261 -25.96 -12.70 12.47
CA SER A 261 -24.90 -13.71 12.36
C SER A 261 -25.44 -15.10 12.05
N ARG A 262 -26.53 -15.52 12.73
CA ARG A 262 -27.19 -16.80 12.50
C ARG A 262 -27.66 -16.96 11.04
N LYS A 263 -28.12 -15.88 10.40
CA LYS A 263 -28.52 -15.92 8.97
C LYS A 263 -27.34 -16.21 8.07
N TYR A 264 -26.17 -15.59 8.34
CA TYR A 264 -24.94 -15.87 7.59
C TYR A 264 -24.51 -17.31 7.75
N LEU A 265 -24.45 -17.85 8.97
CA LEU A 265 -24.05 -19.24 9.23
C LEU A 265 -24.95 -20.27 8.54
N ARG A 266 -26.27 -20.01 8.42
CA ARG A 266 -27.21 -20.89 7.72
C ARG A 266 -26.99 -20.95 6.20
N ASN A 267 -26.47 -19.89 5.62
CA ASN A 267 -26.27 -19.75 4.18
C ASN A 267 -24.86 -20.16 3.73
N ILE A 268 -23.97 -20.50 4.66
CA ILE A 268 -22.62 -20.93 4.36
C ILE A 268 -22.65 -22.39 3.89
N ASN A 269 -22.13 -22.60 2.69
CA ASN A 269 -21.95 -23.94 2.13
C ASN A 269 -20.47 -24.22 1.91
N ILE A 270 -19.73 -24.40 3.02
CA ILE A 270 -18.31 -24.79 2.97
C ILE A 270 -18.26 -26.32 3.07
N ASN A 271 -17.68 -26.96 2.06
CA ASN A 271 -17.54 -28.40 2.03
C ASN A 271 -16.86 -28.93 3.31
N GLY A 272 -17.56 -29.80 4.03
CA GLY A 272 -17.06 -30.43 5.26
C GLY A 272 -17.20 -29.58 6.53
N PHE A 273 -17.81 -28.40 6.46
CA PHE A 273 -18.06 -27.58 7.64
C PHE A 273 -19.50 -27.76 8.14
N ASP A 274 -19.65 -28.23 9.38
CA ASP A 274 -20.93 -28.31 10.07
C ASP A 274 -21.19 -27.02 10.89
N ALA A 275 -22.11 -26.20 10.42
CA ALA A 275 -22.49 -24.95 11.09
C ALA A 275 -23.43 -25.17 12.30
N MET A 276 -24.01 -26.37 12.46
CA MET A 276 -25.03 -26.63 13.49
C MET A 276 -24.55 -26.36 14.92
N PRO A 277 -23.33 -26.77 15.33
CA PRO A 277 -22.83 -26.45 16.66
C PRO A 277 -22.74 -24.93 16.94
N LEU A 278 -22.24 -24.16 15.96
CA LEU A 278 -22.16 -22.72 16.11
C LEU A 278 -23.52 -22.03 16.15
N ILE A 279 -24.47 -22.48 15.34
CA ILE A 279 -25.85 -21.99 15.37
C ILE A 279 -26.49 -22.33 16.70
N GLY A 280 -26.25 -23.53 17.24
CA GLY A 280 -26.71 -23.94 18.58
C GLY A 280 -26.15 -23.05 19.70
N CYS A 281 -24.86 -22.73 19.65
CA CYS A 281 -24.26 -21.78 20.60
C CYS A 281 -24.91 -20.39 20.51
N LEU A 282 -25.24 -19.91 19.29
CA LEU A 282 -25.94 -18.63 19.12
C LEU A 282 -27.37 -18.68 19.69
N ASP A 283 -28.09 -19.81 19.47
CA ASP A 283 -29.41 -19.99 20.03
C ASP A 283 -29.38 -19.99 21.58
N LEU A 284 -28.34 -20.57 22.21
CA LEU A 284 -28.12 -20.45 23.68
C LEU A 284 -27.88 -19.00 24.11
N LEU A 285 -27.01 -18.27 23.39
CA LEU A 285 -26.73 -16.85 23.69
C LEU A 285 -27.98 -15.96 23.55
N LEU A 286 -28.93 -16.38 22.71
CA LEU A 286 -30.22 -15.71 22.54
C LEU A 286 -31.30 -16.20 23.51
N GLY A 287 -30.98 -17.16 24.39
CA GLY A 287 -31.92 -17.73 25.35
C GLY A 287 -32.87 -18.80 24.82
N ASP A 288 -32.65 -19.27 23.56
CA ASP A 288 -33.48 -20.31 22.94
C ASP A 288 -32.86 -21.71 23.12
N VAL A 289 -32.97 -22.21 24.38
CA VAL A 289 -32.36 -23.49 24.77
C VAL A 289 -32.91 -24.68 23.98
N LYS A 290 -34.22 -24.68 23.64
CA LYS A 290 -34.87 -25.78 22.89
C LYS A 290 -34.31 -25.85 21.44
N GLN A 291 -34.14 -24.71 20.81
CA GLN A 291 -33.58 -24.65 19.47
C GLN A 291 -32.09 -25.06 19.51
N ALA A 292 -31.34 -24.60 20.49
CA ALA A 292 -29.94 -24.97 20.68
C ALA A 292 -29.75 -26.48 20.77
N GLU A 293 -30.53 -27.16 21.62
CA GLU A 293 -30.49 -28.62 21.79
C GLU A 293 -30.82 -29.32 20.46
N SER A 294 -31.87 -28.90 19.76
CA SER A 294 -32.21 -29.45 18.47
C SER A 294 -31.08 -29.32 17.44
N ARG A 295 -30.34 -28.17 17.43
CA ARG A 295 -29.20 -27.96 16.56
C ARG A 295 -28.01 -28.88 16.89
N PHE A 296 -27.67 -28.98 18.18
CA PHE A 296 -26.60 -29.86 18.61
C PHE A 296 -26.88 -31.34 18.28
N ARG A 297 -28.14 -31.79 18.48
CA ARG A 297 -28.53 -33.16 18.09
C ARG A 297 -28.53 -33.39 16.58
N SER A 298 -28.75 -32.38 15.77
CA SER A 298 -28.69 -32.47 14.30
C SER A 298 -27.29 -32.28 13.72
N SER A 299 -26.28 -31.98 14.54
CA SER A 299 -24.88 -31.89 14.14
C SER A 299 -24.35 -33.24 13.66
N SER A 300 -23.36 -33.21 12.77
CA SER A 300 -22.57 -34.36 12.36
C SER A 300 -21.44 -34.74 13.36
N ASP A 301 -21.22 -33.92 14.39
CA ASP A 301 -20.17 -34.13 15.41
C ASP A 301 -20.63 -35.15 16.45
N GLU A 302 -20.15 -36.40 16.32
CA GLU A 302 -20.42 -37.50 17.22
C GLU A 302 -19.98 -37.21 18.66
N LYS A 303 -18.86 -36.51 18.86
CA LYS A 303 -18.37 -36.17 20.20
C LYS A 303 -19.30 -35.20 20.90
N LEU A 304 -19.92 -34.28 20.16
CA LEU A 304 -20.93 -33.36 20.72
C LEU A 304 -22.19 -34.12 21.13
N LYS A 305 -22.63 -35.10 20.34
CA LYS A 305 -23.79 -35.93 20.68
C LYS A 305 -23.50 -36.78 21.93
N ASP A 306 -22.36 -37.46 21.97
CA ASP A 306 -21.93 -38.25 23.14
C ASP A 306 -21.86 -37.39 24.39
N TRP A 307 -21.36 -36.15 24.26
CA TRP A 307 -21.30 -35.21 25.37
C TRP A 307 -22.71 -34.85 25.88
N LEU A 308 -23.66 -34.55 24.96
CA LEU A 308 -25.06 -34.24 25.34
C LEU A 308 -25.76 -35.42 26.03
N ASP A 309 -25.52 -36.64 25.55
CA ASP A 309 -26.18 -37.83 26.08
C ASP A 309 -25.60 -38.27 27.46
N ASN A 310 -24.33 -37.96 27.71
CA ASN A 310 -23.64 -38.31 28.94
C ASN A 310 -23.54 -37.12 29.96
N TYR A 311 -24.09 -35.95 29.63
CA TYR A 311 -24.02 -34.81 30.52
C TYR A 311 -24.98 -34.98 31.69
N PRO A 312 -24.51 -34.89 32.95
CA PRO A 312 -25.32 -35.18 34.15
C PRO A 312 -26.33 -34.07 34.49
N GLY A 313 -26.45 -33.01 33.71
CA GLY A 313 -27.37 -31.92 33.92
C GLY A 313 -28.80 -32.26 33.51
N GLU A 314 -29.79 -31.69 34.18
CA GLU A 314 -31.20 -31.94 33.88
C GLU A 314 -31.64 -31.32 32.53
N THR A 315 -31.05 -30.20 32.16
CA THR A 315 -31.26 -29.53 30.87
C THR A 315 -30.03 -28.77 30.38
N LEU A 316 -29.92 -28.52 29.09
CA LEU A 316 -28.84 -27.73 28.50
C LEU A 316 -28.80 -26.26 29.03
N GLY A 317 -29.87 -25.82 29.69
CA GLY A 317 -29.97 -24.46 30.25
C GLY A 317 -29.72 -24.41 31.78
N ALA A 318 -29.50 -25.56 32.42
CA ALA A 318 -29.10 -25.65 33.81
C ALA A 318 -27.60 -25.67 33.97
#